data_604538ecfc5322b0ebe040f603cecc13
#
_entry.id   604538ecfc5322b0ebe040f603cecc13
#
_cell.length_a   1.000
_cell.length_b   1.000
_cell.length_c   1.000
_cell.angle_alpha   90.00
_cell.angle_beta   90.00
_cell.angle_gamma   90.00
#
_symmetry.space_group_name_H-M   'P 1'
#
loop_
_entity.id
_entity.type
_entity.pdbx_description
1 polymer ?
#
loop_
_entity_poly.entity_id
_entity_poly.type
_entity_poly.pdbx_seq_one_letter_code
_entity_poly.pdbx_strand_id
1 'polypeptide(L)'
;RGLGDVYKRQVLMEMKNRSKMQDPAEVYTVDMRKELKNGNRSILSEQLQRLMKERLEKKEQTMLFLNRRGYSGFVSCRECGHVIKCPHCDVSLSVHRDGKMRCHYCGYEQTRVKICPECGSDHIGEFRAGTQQIEEIVKTVFPQARVLRMDMDTTRQKDSHEKILSAFANEEADVLVGTQMIVKGHDFPNVTLVGILAADMSLYTDDYRSGERTFQLLTQAVGRAGRGDKKGEAVIQTYSPDHYAIATSAAQDYEAFYEEEIRYRTMMGYPPAENLLAVFISSADEALLETGCRYLKEYMIKAKKDIEASVIGPASPGIEKINDVYRKVIYVKTADYHDLVVLKDRTEKYIEINSGFDKMRIQFDFNPM
;
A
#
# COMPACT_ATOMS: atom_id res chain seq x y z
N ARG A 1 -11.94 -16.82 7.96
CA ARG A 1 -12.20 -17.78 9.07
C ARG A 1 -12.22 -19.20 8.49
N GLY A 2 -11.33 -20.12 8.86
CA GLY A 2 -11.56 -21.53 8.73
C GLY A 2 -10.64 -22.38 7.89
N LEU A 3 -9.62 -21.87 7.20
CA LEU A 3 -8.64 -22.75 6.52
C LEU A 3 -7.64 -23.43 7.47
N GLY A 4 -7.54 -22.98 8.72
CA GLY A 4 -6.64 -23.57 9.73
C GLY A 4 -7.25 -24.68 10.57
N ASP A 5 -8.57 -24.92 10.51
CA ASP A 5 -9.27 -25.84 11.43
C ASP A 5 -9.77 -27.14 10.79
N VAL A 6 -9.23 -27.55 9.65
CA VAL A 6 -9.57 -28.83 9.00
C VAL A 6 -9.40 -30.03 9.95
N TYR A 7 -8.54 -29.91 10.98
CA TYR A 7 -8.28 -30.98 11.97
C TYR A 7 -8.73 -30.65 13.39
N LYS A 8 -9.49 -29.56 13.61
CA LYS A 8 -9.92 -29.10 14.95
C LYS A 8 -8.77 -28.98 15.96
N ARG A 9 -7.58 -28.63 15.48
CA ARG A 9 -6.36 -28.46 16.31
C ARG A 9 -6.12 -27.03 16.79
N GLN A 10 -6.98 -26.09 16.38
CA GLN A 10 -6.88 -24.68 16.73
C GLN A 10 -8.14 -24.24 17.46
N VAL A 11 -7.94 -23.42 18.48
CA VAL A 11 -9.01 -22.75 19.23
C VAL A 11 -8.98 -21.27 18.85
N LEU A 12 -10.07 -20.76 18.29
CA LEU A 12 -10.22 -19.33 18.04
C LEU A 12 -10.52 -18.63 19.37
N MET A 13 -9.60 -17.79 19.84
CA MET A 13 -9.82 -16.91 20.98
C MET A 13 -10.01 -15.49 20.50
N GLU A 14 -11.17 -14.91 20.76
CA GLU A 14 -11.48 -13.52 20.41
C GLU A 14 -11.20 -12.62 21.63
N MET A 15 -10.19 -11.76 21.50
CA MET A 15 -9.93 -10.71 22.49
C MET A 15 -10.75 -9.48 22.14
N LYS A 16 -11.88 -9.28 22.80
CA LYS A 16 -12.80 -8.15 22.55
C LYS A 16 -12.40 -6.86 23.27
N ASN A 17 -11.58 -6.96 24.30
CA ASN A 17 -11.14 -5.82 25.10
C ASN A 17 -9.65 -5.57 24.92
N ARG A 18 -9.24 -4.30 24.97
CA ARG A 18 -7.83 -3.92 25.02
C ARG A 18 -7.22 -4.36 26.36
N SER A 19 -5.91 -4.71 26.35
CA SER A 19 -5.20 -5.17 27.55
C SER A 19 -5.08 -4.11 28.67
N LYS A 20 -5.14 -2.82 28.28
CA LYS A 20 -5.27 -1.68 29.19
C LYS A 20 -6.61 -1.02 28.94
N MET A 21 -7.35 -0.64 30.00
CA MET A 21 -8.62 0.11 29.93
C MET A 21 -8.40 1.57 29.51
N GLN A 22 -7.64 1.81 28.46
CA GLN A 22 -7.42 3.14 27.94
C GLN A 22 -8.37 3.40 26.77
N ASP A 23 -8.94 4.59 26.76
CA ASP A 23 -9.73 5.05 25.63
C ASP A 23 -8.92 5.03 24.34
N PRO A 24 -9.51 4.67 23.21
CA PRO A 24 -8.85 4.76 21.92
C PRO A 24 -8.40 6.21 21.65
N ALA A 25 -7.32 6.36 20.90
CA ALA A 25 -6.88 7.67 20.47
C ALA A 25 -8.00 8.39 19.70
N GLU A 26 -8.16 9.69 19.93
CA GLU A 26 -9.06 10.51 19.15
C GLU A 26 -8.48 10.76 17.76
N VAL A 27 -9.25 10.49 16.70
CA VAL A 27 -8.75 10.52 15.33
C VAL A 27 -9.44 11.63 14.54
N TYR A 28 -8.63 12.50 13.96
CA TYR A 28 -9.08 13.56 13.06
C TYR A 28 -8.67 13.21 11.63
N THR A 29 -9.64 13.17 10.73
CA THR A 29 -9.37 13.04 9.29
C THR A 29 -9.39 14.42 8.64
N VAL A 30 -8.27 14.82 8.05
CA VAL A 30 -8.10 16.11 7.38
C VAL A 30 -8.10 15.93 5.88
N ASP A 31 -9.04 16.60 5.21
CA ASP A 31 -9.12 16.67 3.76
C ASP A 31 -8.12 17.71 3.22
N MET A 32 -7.01 17.22 2.68
CA MET A 32 -5.95 18.08 2.13
C MET A 32 -6.37 18.89 0.90
N ARG A 33 -7.47 18.51 0.24
CA ARG A 33 -8.08 19.31 -0.85
C ARG A 33 -8.66 20.62 -0.31
N LYS A 34 -9.28 20.55 0.89
CA LYS A 34 -9.82 21.75 1.57
C LYS A 34 -8.70 22.64 2.09
N GLU A 35 -7.64 22.04 2.65
CA GLU A 35 -6.43 22.77 3.07
C GLU A 35 -5.86 23.59 1.89
N LEU A 36 -5.69 22.96 0.72
CA LEU A 36 -5.19 23.62 -0.48
C LEU A 36 -6.09 24.78 -0.93
N LYS A 37 -7.41 24.58 -0.95
CA LYS A 37 -8.40 25.62 -1.28
C LYS A 37 -8.37 26.81 -0.32
N ASN A 38 -8.09 26.54 0.96
CA ASN A 38 -7.96 27.56 2.00
C ASN A 38 -6.58 28.25 2.00
N GLY A 39 -5.69 27.91 1.04
CA GLY A 39 -4.38 28.53 0.87
C GLY A 39 -3.24 27.81 1.59
N ASN A 40 -3.50 26.75 2.36
CA ASN A 40 -2.44 25.94 2.96
C ASN A 40 -1.82 25.00 1.92
N ARG A 41 -0.61 25.37 1.47
CA ARG A 41 0.19 24.56 0.54
C ARG A 41 1.22 23.68 1.23
N SER A 42 1.27 23.71 2.57
CA SER A 42 2.15 22.88 3.37
C SER A 42 1.74 21.40 3.27
N ILE A 43 2.71 20.51 3.47
CA ILE A 43 2.46 19.09 3.68
C ILE A 43 1.82 18.81 5.04
N LEU A 44 1.96 19.73 5.99
CA LEU A 44 1.34 19.69 7.31
C LEU A 44 0.06 20.51 7.28
N SER A 45 -1.08 19.88 7.61
CA SER A 45 -2.37 20.57 7.76
C SER A 45 -2.34 21.55 8.95
N GLU A 46 -3.20 22.56 8.92
CA GLU A 46 -3.34 23.51 10.03
C GLU A 46 -3.70 22.79 11.34
N GLN A 47 -4.58 21.81 11.28
CA GLN A 47 -4.93 20.98 12.44
C GLN A 47 -3.71 20.28 13.03
N LEU A 48 -2.88 19.64 12.19
CA LEU A 48 -1.67 18.95 12.67
C LEU A 48 -0.66 19.93 13.25
N GLN A 49 -0.43 21.07 12.59
CA GLN A 49 0.47 22.10 13.08
C GLN A 49 0.03 22.64 14.45
N ARG A 50 -1.26 22.89 14.64
CA ARG A 50 -1.82 23.33 15.93
C ARG A 50 -1.56 22.30 17.03
N LEU A 51 -1.89 21.04 16.78
CA LEU A 51 -1.67 19.97 17.76
C LEU A 51 -0.18 19.74 18.06
N MET A 52 0.69 19.81 17.06
CA MET A 52 2.14 19.72 17.27
C MET A 52 2.65 20.85 18.17
N LYS A 53 2.20 22.08 17.96
CA LYS A 53 2.55 23.22 18.82
C LYS A 53 2.13 22.96 20.27
N GLU A 54 0.90 22.51 20.50
CA GLU A 54 0.39 22.15 21.83
C GLU A 54 1.26 21.07 22.52
N ARG A 55 1.73 20.05 21.76
CA ARG A 55 2.61 18.99 22.29
C ARG A 55 3.99 19.52 22.68
N LEU A 56 4.57 20.40 21.86
CA LEU A 56 5.85 21.03 22.19
C LEU A 56 5.74 21.87 23.46
N GLU A 57 4.66 22.62 23.64
CA GLU A 57 4.42 23.42 24.86
C GLU A 57 4.26 22.53 26.11
N LYS A 58 3.63 21.35 25.96
CA LYS A 58 3.43 20.35 27.02
C LYS A 58 4.64 19.44 27.24
N LYS A 59 5.70 19.57 26.44
CA LYS A 59 6.85 18.65 26.39
C LYS A 59 6.43 17.20 26.13
N GLU A 60 5.44 17.02 25.27
CA GLU A 60 4.97 15.74 24.78
C GLU A 60 5.53 15.45 23.39
N GLN A 61 5.62 14.17 23.04
CA GLN A 61 6.26 13.76 21.79
C GLN A 61 5.24 13.57 20.68
N THR A 62 5.68 13.84 19.45
CA THR A 62 4.91 13.62 18.22
C THR A 62 5.60 12.62 17.31
N MET A 63 4.84 11.69 16.73
CA MET A 63 5.32 10.83 15.63
C MET A 63 4.69 11.29 14.32
N LEU A 64 5.51 11.53 13.29
CA LEU A 64 5.06 11.82 11.94
C LEU A 64 5.34 10.61 11.05
N PHE A 65 4.28 9.91 10.69
CA PHE A 65 4.33 8.73 9.85
C PHE A 65 4.10 9.10 8.38
N LEU A 66 5.11 8.87 7.55
CA LEU A 66 4.96 8.95 6.09
C LEU A 66 4.67 7.57 5.54
N ASN A 67 3.45 7.41 5.01
CA ASN A 67 3.04 6.15 4.40
C ASN A 67 3.64 6.00 2.99
N ARG A 68 4.95 5.67 2.93
CA ARG A 68 5.67 5.47 1.67
C ARG A 68 6.20 4.04 1.55
N ARG A 69 5.60 3.25 0.66
CA ARG A 69 6.19 1.99 0.17
C ARG A 69 6.23 2.00 -1.35
N GLY A 70 7.39 1.61 -1.91
CA GLY A 70 7.57 1.29 -3.33
C GLY A 70 7.89 2.46 -4.24
N TYR A 71 8.48 2.12 -5.40
CA TYR A 71 8.92 3.06 -6.45
C TYR A 71 7.81 3.41 -7.46
N SER A 72 6.65 2.76 -7.40
CA SER A 72 5.54 3.03 -8.31
C SER A 72 4.73 4.25 -7.82
N GLY A 73 5.01 5.41 -8.41
CA GLY A 73 4.18 6.59 -8.21
C GLY A 73 2.86 6.43 -8.95
N PHE A 74 1.74 6.53 -8.23
CA PHE A 74 0.45 6.75 -8.88
C PHE A 74 0.25 8.25 -9.13
N VAL A 75 -0.64 8.56 -10.08
CA VAL A 75 -0.99 9.93 -10.43
C VAL A 75 -2.33 10.28 -9.80
N SER A 76 -2.33 11.35 -8.99
CA SER A 76 -3.55 11.86 -8.35
C SER A 76 -3.68 13.38 -8.51
N CYS A 77 -4.91 13.84 -8.56
CA CYS A 77 -5.23 15.26 -8.55
C CYS A 77 -5.28 15.77 -7.10
N ARG A 78 -4.56 16.85 -6.81
CA ARG A 78 -4.53 17.46 -5.47
C ARG A 78 -5.77 18.30 -5.19
N GLU A 79 -6.52 18.71 -6.22
CA GLU A 79 -7.73 19.49 -6.03
C GLU A 79 -8.98 18.67 -5.79
N CYS A 80 -9.19 17.58 -6.56
CA CYS A 80 -10.39 16.76 -6.42
C CYS A 80 -10.13 15.36 -5.83
N GLY A 81 -8.86 14.93 -5.69
CA GLY A 81 -8.49 13.60 -5.21
C GLY A 81 -8.58 12.51 -6.28
N HIS A 82 -8.99 12.82 -7.53
CA HIS A 82 -9.11 11.83 -8.60
C HIS A 82 -7.77 11.11 -8.84
N VAL A 83 -7.82 9.79 -8.94
CA VAL A 83 -6.66 8.93 -9.22
C VAL A 83 -6.84 8.25 -10.56
N ILE A 84 -5.78 8.24 -11.36
CA ILE A 84 -5.81 7.58 -12.67
C ILE A 84 -5.72 6.07 -12.47
N LYS A 85 -6.81 5.38 -12.79
CA LYS A 85 -6.98 3.94 -12.64
C LYS A 85 -7.01 3.21 -13.98
N CYS A 86 -6.72 1.92 -13.95
CA CYS A 86 -6.91 1.02 -15.09
C CYS A 86 -8.41 0.78 -15.32
N PRO A 87 -8.91 0.98 -16.55
CA PRO A 87 -10.34 0.79 -16.84
C PRO A 87 -10.79 -0.68 -16.76
N HIS A 88 -9.86 -1.62 -16.74
CA HIS A 88 -10.16 -3.06 -16.74
C HIS A 88 -9.96 -3.72 -15.37
N CYS A 89 -9.08 -3.17 -14.52
CA CYS A 89 -8.68 -3.81 -13.27
C CYS A 89 -9.00 -2.99 -12.02
N ASP A 90 -9.45 -1.75 -12.18
CA ASP A 90 -9.73 -0.77 -11.12
C ASP A 90 -8.57 -0.49 -10.15
N VAL A 91 -7.36 -0.93 -10.49
CA VAL A 91 -6.12 -0.56 -9.77
C VAL A 91 -5.53 0.71 -10.36
N SER A 92 -4.77 1.47 -9.56
CA SER A 92 -4.08 2.66 -10.06
C SER A 92 -3.04 2.30 -11.11
N LEU A 93 -2.83 3.20 -12.08
CA LEU A 93 -1.75 3.05 -13.06
C LEU A 93 -0.43 3.54 -12.48
N SER A 94 0.64 2.77 -12.68
CA SER A 94 1.99 3.12 -12.27
C SER A 94 2.71 3.92 -13.34
N VAL A 95 3.40 4.99 -12.93
CA VAL A 95 4.20 5.81 -13.86
C VAL A 95 5.56 5.16 -14.10
N HIS A 96 5.93 5.05 -15.37
CA HIS A 96 7.20 4.53 -15.82
C HIS A 96 8.14 5.63 -16.32
N ARG A 97 9.45 5.32 -16.43
CA ARG A 97 10.49 6.27 -16.84
C ARG A 97 10.32 6.77 -18.28
N ASP A 98 9.63 6.01 -19.12
CA ASP A 98 9.31 6.37 -20.52
C ASP A 98 8.14 7.37 -20.62
N GLY A 99 7.59 7.84 -19.50
CA GLY A 99 6.48 8.78 -19.46
C GLY A 99 5.12 8.15 -19.69
N LYS A 100 5.02 6.83 -19.75
CA LYS A 100 3.76 6.10 -19.82
C LYS A 100 3.27 5.68 -18.45
N MET A 101 1.98 5.46 -18.34
CA MET A 101 1.33 4.86 -17.19
C MET A 101 0.83 3.47 -17.56
N ARG A 102 1.13 2.43 -16.72
CA ARG A 102 0.83 1.03 -17.03
C ARG A 102 0.08 0.34 -15.89
N CYS A 103 -0.77 -0.60 -16.28
CA CYS A 103 -1.39 -1.56 -15.38
C CYS A 103 -0.56 -2.85 -15.32
N HIS A 104 -0.10 -3.23 -14.14
CA HIS A 104 0.69 -4.44 -13.94
C HIS A 104 -0.13 -5.74 -13.86
N TYR A 105 -1.46 -5.65 -13.99
CA TYR A 105 -2.33 -6.83 -14.10
C TYR A 105 -2.66 -7.19 -15.55
N CYS A 106 -3.14 -6.25 -16.34
CA CYS A 106 -3.60 -6.55 -17.70
C CYS A 106 -2.68 -6.03 -18.80
N GLY A 107 -1.67 -5.20 -18.47
CA GLY A 107 -0.76 -4.58 -19.42
C GLY A 107 -1.34 -3.34 -20.13
N TYR A 108 -2.50 -2.83 -19.70
CA TYR A 108 -3.06 -1.59 -20.26
C TYR A 108 -2.06 -0.44 -20.12
N GLU A 109 -1.86 0.34 -21.19
CA GLU A 109 -0.99 1.50 -21.22
C GLU A 109 -1.72 2.76 -21.69
N GLN A 110 -1.37 3.89 -21.09
CA GLN A 110 -1.72 5.22 -21.58
C GLN A 110 -0.60 6.23 -21.34
N THR A 111 -0.65 7.34 -22.06
CA THR A 111 0.26 8.47 -21.84
C THR A 111 -0.03 9.15 -20.50
N ARG A 112 1.00 9.76 -19.91
CA ARG A 112 0.85 10.50 -18.66
C ARG A 112 -0.11 11.66 -18.81
N VAL A 113 -1.08 11.73 -17.94
CA VAL A 113 -2.10 12.80 -17.88
C VAL A 113 -1.46 14.04 -17.26
N LYS A 114 -1.65 15.20 -17.91
CA LYS A 114 -1.18 16.52 -17.44
C LYS A 114 -2.30 17.40 -16.88
N ILE A 115 -3.53 17.09 -17.25
CA ILE A 115 -4.74 17.80 -16.80
C ILE A 115 -5.68 16.75 -16.22
N CYS A 116 -6.26 17.03 -15.07
CA CYS A 116 -7.18 16.12 -14.42
C CYS A 116 -8.43 15.91 -15.29
N PRO A 117 -8.77 14.66 -15.66
CA PRO A 117 -9.96 14.40 -16.49
C PRO A 117 -11.28 14.68 -15.75
N GLU A 118 -11.26 14.71 -14.42
CA GLU A 118 -12.46 14.92 -13.60
C GLU A 118 -12.77 16.40 -13.38
N CYS A 119 -11.76 17.21 -12.99
CA CYS A 119 -11.97 18.61 -12.60
C CYS A 119 -11.24 19.65 -13.49
N GLY A 120 -10.48 19.22 -14.49
CA GLY A 120 -9.74 20.11 -15.39
C GLY A 120 -8.50 20.78 -14.78
N SER A 121 -8.11 20.46 -13.55
CA SER A 121 -6.96 21.05 -12.88
C SER A 121 -5.63 20.54 -13.42
N ASP A 122 -4.62 21.38 -13.44
CA ASP A 122 -3.22 21.05 -13.72
C ASP A 122 -2.45 20.56 -12.50
N HIS A 123 -3.05 20.63 -11.29
CA HIS A 123 -2.50 20.10 -10.05
C HIS A 123 -2.59 18.56 -9.96
N ILE A 124 -2.37 17.88 -11.08
CA ILE A 124 -2.34 16.41 -11.14
C ILE A 124 -0.92 15.91 -11.31
N GLY A 125 -0.51 14.96 -10.48
CA GLY A 125 0.85 14.42 -10.53
C GLY A 125 1.14 13.39 -9.47
N GLU A 126 2.41 12.98 -9.42
CA GLU A 126 2.92 12.05 -8.40
C GLU A 126 3.19 12.78 -7.08
N PHE A 127 2.93 12.09 -5.97
CA PHE A 127 3.36 12.57 -4.66
C PHE A 127 4.85 12.24 -4.47
N ARG A 128 5.68 13.26 -4.24
CA ARG A 128 7.14 13.12 -4.18
C ARG A 128 7.80 13.44 -2.84
N ALA A 129 7.03 13.82 -1.81
CA ALA A 129 7.62 14.14 -0.51
C ALA A 129 8.32 12.93 0.13
N GLY A 130 9.55 13.17 0.64
CA GLY A 130 10.33 12.22 1.41
C GLY A 130 10.43 12.62 2.88
N THR A 131 10.89 11.70 3.72
CA THR A 131 11.11 11.93 5.16
C THR A 131 12.07 13.10 5.44
N GLN A 132 13.09 13.27 4.59
CA GLN A 132 14.02 14.40 4.69
C GLN A 132 13.30 15.73 4.48
N GLN A 133 12.47 15.85 3.46
CA GLN A 133 11.71 17.08 3.21
C GLN A 133 10.73 17.39 4.34
N ILE A 134 10.12 16.35 4.95
CA ILE A 134 9.25 16.52 6.11
C ILE A 134 10.03 17.02 7.31
N GLU A 135 11.22 16.46 7.57
CA GLU A 135 12.12 16.91 8.63
C GLU A 135 12.47 18.40 8.46
N GLU A 136 12.83 18.84 7.25
CA GLU A 136 13.15 20.23 6.92
C GLU A 136 11.95 21.16 7.13
N ILE A 137 10.76 20.74 6.72
CA ILE A 137 9.51 21.51 6.94
C ILE A 137 9.22 21.65 8.44
N VAL A 138 9.33 20.56 9.21
CA VAL A 138 9.10 20.60 10.66
C VAL A 138 10.08 21.55 11.33
N LYS A 139 11.37 21.50 11.00
CA LYS A 139 12.39 22.43 11.52
C LYS A 139 12.14 23.89 11.14
N THR A 140 11.54 24.11 9.95
CA THR A 140 11.19 25.47 9.51
C THR A 140 9.98 26.02 10.25
N VAL A 141 8.94 25.21 10.44
CA VAL A 141 7.70 25.60 11.13
C VAL A 141 7.88 25.67 12.64
N PHE A 142 8.71 24.77 13.20
CA PHE A 142 9.00 24.67 14.62
C PHE A 142 10.52 24.67 14.89
N PRO A 143 11.20 25.82 14.79
CA PRO A 143 12.67 25.91 14.93
C PRO A 143 13.20 25.41 16.27
N GLN A 144 12.36 25.42 17.31
CA GLN A 144 12.72 24.95 18.66
C GLN A 144 12.59 23.43 18.82
N ALA A 145 11.94 22.72 17.87
CA ALA A 145 11.70 21.28 17.98
C ALA A 145 12.97 20.47 17.67
N ARG A 146 13.27 19.51 18.52
CA ARG A 146 14.32 18.51 18.30
C ARG A 146 13.72 17.39 17.44
N VAL A 147 14.18 17.27 16.20
CA VAL A 147 13.61 16.33 15.23
C VAL A 147 14.59 15.20 14.96
N LEU A 148 14.13 13.96 15.10
CA LEU A 148 14.82 12.75 14.65
C LEU A 148 14.13 12.19 13.39
N ARG A 149 14.94 11.66 12.48
CA ARG A 149 14.46 10.98 11.28
C ARG A 149 14.88 9.51 11.28
N MET A 150 13.94 8.64 10.94
CA MET A 150 14.14 7.20 10.84
C MET A 150 13.61 6.64 9.53
N ASP A 151 14.50 6.37 8.60
CA ASP A 151 14.23 5.75 7.30
C ASP A 151 15.40 4.83 6.90
N MET A 152 15.31 4.23 5.72
CA MET A 152 16.36 3.32 5.24
C MET A 152 17.72 4.00 5.08
N ASP A 153 17.78 5.30 4.82
CA ASP A 153 19.04 6.00 4.64
C ASP A 153 19.72 6.26 5.99
N THR A 154 18.95 6.64 7.01
CA THR A 154 19.47 6.90 8.36
C THR A 154 19.78 5.61 9.14
N THR A 155 19.25 4.46 8.72
CA THR A 155 19.41 3.17 9.41
C THR A 155 20.34 2.18 8.70
N ARG A 156 21.12 2.62 7.71
CA ARG A 156 22.09 1.76 6.98
C ARG A 156 23.25 1.26 7.83
N GLN A 157 23.70 2.06 8.81
CA GLN A 157 24.80 1.66 9.67
C GLN A 157 24.31 0.75 10.78
N LYS A 158 25.14 -0.21 11.18
CA LYS A 158 24.88 -1.08 12.32
C LYS A 158 24.56 -0.23 13.57
N ASP A 159 23.56 -0.65 14.31
CA ASP A 159 23.08 -0.01 15.55
C ASP A 159 22.46 1.38 15.42
N SER A 160 22.37 1.98 14.20
CA SER A 160 21.73 3.30 14.00
C SER A 160 20.24 3.26 14.34
N HIS A 161 19.58 2.16 14.04
CA HIS A 161 18.18 1.95 14.37
C HIS A 161 17.92 2.03 15.87
N GLU A 162 18.69 1.28 16.65
CA GLU A 162 18.58 1.26 18.13
C GLU A 162 18.92 2.60 18.76
N LYS A 163 19.94 3.29 18.24
CA LYS A 163 20.34 4.63 18.73
C LYS A 163 19.22 5.65 18.54
N ILE A 164 18.58 5.70 17.36
CA ILE A 164 17.48 6.63 17.09
C ILE A 164 16.30 6.34 18.03
N LEU A 165 15.95 5.07 18.21
CA LEU A 165 14.84 4.69 19.07
C LEU A 165 15.12 4.94 20.55
N SER A 166 16.34 4.67 21.01
CA SER A 166 16.74 4.94 22.38
C SER A 166 16.75 6.44 22.68
N ALA A 167 17.28 7.27 21.77
CA ALA A 167 17.26 8.72 21.91
C ALA A 167 15.83 9.27 21.98
N PHE A 168 14.92 8.72 21.15
CA PHE A 168 13.51 9.11 21.19
C PHE A 168 12.81 8.63 22.46
N ALA A 169 13.07 7.40 22.90
CA ALA A 169 12.53 6.86 24.15
C ALA A 169 13.01 7.64 25.39
N ASN A 170 14.26 8.14 25.37
CA ASN A 170 14.82 8.98 26.43
C ASN A 170 14.41 10.46 26.35
N GLU A 171 13.43 10.80 25.49
CA GLU A 171 12.92 12.17 25.32
C GLU A 171 14.00 13.17 24.85
N GLU A 172 15.05 12.69 24.17
CA GLU A 172 16.09 13.53 23.59
C GLU A 172 15.59 14.27 22.32
N ALA A 173 14.43 13.86 21.78
CA ALA A 173 13.77 14.52 20.68
C ALA A 173 12.26 14.64 20.90
N ASP A 174 11.68 15.68 20.31
CA ASP A 174 10.26 16.04 20.43
C ASP A 174 9.44 15.47 19.28
N VAL A 175 10.06 15.31 18.10
CA VAL A 175 9.40 14.81 16.89
C VAL A 175 10.21 13.69 16.26
N LEU A 176 9.56 12.54 16.01
CA LEU A 176 10.12 11.44 15.23
C LEU A 176 9.43 11.38 13.87
N VAL A 177 10.18 11.64 12.79
CA VAL A 177 9.72 11.51 11.41
C VAL A 177 10.18 10.18 10.83
N GLY A 178 9.27 9.39 10.28
CA GLY A 178 9.70 8.13 9.67
C GLY A 178 8.66 7.43 8.82
N THR A 179 9.06 6.28 8.31
CA THR A 179 8.20 5.40 7.53
C THR A 179 7.67 4.25 8.41
N GLN A 180 7.24 3.14 7.82
CA GLN A 180 6.69 1.99 8.55
C GLN A 180 7.60 1.43 9.66
N MET A 181 8.88 1.76 9.66
CA MET A 181 9.83 1.31 10.67
C MET A 181 9.46 1.85 12.08
N ILE A 182 8.94 3.09 12.15
CA ILE A 182 8.58 3.71 13.43
C ILE A 182 7.26 3.18 14.02
N VAL A 183 6.43 2.54 13.20
CA VAL A 183 5.09 2.05 13.62
C VAL A 183 5.16 0.66 14.25
N LYS A 184 6.25 -0.10 14.02
CA LYS A 184 6.36 -1.50 14.47
C LYS A 184 7.21 -1.64 15.74
N GLY A 185 6.68 -2.39 16.71
CA GLY A 185 7.48 -2.99 17.79
C GLY A 185 7.94 -2.08 18.95
N HIS A 186 7.65 -0.77 18.93
CA HIS A 186 8.13 0.15 19.97
C HIS A 186 6.99 0.78 20.75
N ASP A 187 7.21 1.00 22.03
CA ASP A 187 6.27 1.67 22.92
C ASP A 187 6.91 2.95 23.49
N PHE A 188 6.29 4.10 23.18
CA PHE A 188 6.74 5.41 23.63
C PHE A 188 5.63 6.08 24.42
N PRO A 189 5.66 6.00 25.76
CA PRO A 189 4.57 6.48 26.62
C PRO A 189 4.27 7.98 26.49
N ASN A 190 5.29 8.80 26.13
CA ASN A 190 5.14 10.24 25.97
C ASN A 190 4.69 10.67 24.56
N VAL A 191 4.46 9.72 23.63
CA VAL A 191 3.87 9.99 22.32
C VAL A 191 2.36 10.14 22.47
N THR A 192 1.87 11.37 22.45
CA THR A 192 0.46 11.70 22.56
C THR A 192 -0.16 12.16 21.22
N LEU A 193 0.67 12.44 20.21
CA LEU A 193 0.22 12.83 18.88
C LEU A 193 0.88 11.96 17.78
N VAL A 194 0.05 11.46 16.88
CA VAL A 194 0.53 10.82 15.65
C VAL A 194 -0.04 11.54 14.43
N GLY A 195 0.84 12.10 13.60
CA GLY A 195 0.47 12.65 12.30
C GLY A 195 0.75 11.63 11.19
N ILE A 196 -0.28 11.23 10.46
CA ILE A 196 -0.18 10.32 9.31
C ILE A 196 -0.25 11.17 8.05
N LEU A 197 0.90 11.28 7.37
CA LEU A 197 1.05 12.10 6.18
C LEU A 197 0.82 11.26 4.93
N ALA A 198 0.07 11.81 3.97
CA ALA A 198 -0.20 11.17 2.68
C ALA A 198 -0.73 9.72 2.84
N ALA A 199 -1.81 9.56 3.59
CA ALA A 199 -2.47 8.26 3.82
C ALA A 199 -2.83 7.55 2.51
N ASP A 200 -3.10 8.32 1.45
CA ASP A 200 -3.45 7.84 0.11
C ASP A 200 -2.34 7.01 -0.57
N MET A 201 -1.08 7.17 -0.17
CA MET A 201 0.03 6.50 -0.87
C MET A 201 -0.04 4.97 -0.85
N SER A 202 -0.66 4.37 0.15
CA SER A 202 -0.86 2.93 0.19
C SER A 202 -2.18 2.49 -0.42
N LEU A 203 -3.17 3.38 -0.52
CA LEU A 203 -4.45 3.08 -1.17
C LEU A 203 -4.29 2.80 -2.66
N TYR A 204 -3.42 3.58 -3.30
CA TYR A 204 -3.30 3.61 -4.74
C TYR A 204 -2.02 2.93 -5.23
N THR A 205 -1.68 1.80 -4.62
CA THR A 205 -0.69 0.88 -5.17
C THR A 205 -1.35 -0.02 -6.21
N ASP A 206 -0.55 -0.60 -7.09
CA ASP A 206 -0.96 -1.57 -8.10
C ASP A 206 -1.22 -2.98 -7.51
N ASP A 207 -1.84 -3.06 -6.34
CA ASP A 207 -2.14 -4.30 -5.62
C ASP A 207 -3.59 -4.27 -5.14
N TYR A 208 -4.35 -5.32 -5.43
CA TYR A 208 -5.76 -5.44 -5.01
C TYR A 208 -5.95 -5.39 -3.48
N ARG A 209 -4.88 -5.63 -2.70
CA ARG A 209 -4.86 -5.54 -1.23
C ARG A 209 -4.53 -4.14 -0.71
N SER A 210 -4.48 -3.16 -1.57
CA SER A 210 -4.11 -1.78 -1.17
C SER A 210 -5.00 -1.22 -0.07
N GLY A 211 -6.32 -1.47 -0.14
CA GLY A 211 -7.28 -1.08 0.90
C GLY A 211 -6.97 -1.73 2.25
N GLU A 212 -6.79 -3.06 2.25
CA GLU A 212 -6.45 -3.82 3.46
C GLU A 212 -5.12 -3.39 4.08
N ARG A 213 -4.09 -3.21 3.26
CA ARG A 213 -2.79 -2.73 3.75
C ARG A 213 -2.86 -1.32 4.31
N THR A 214 -3.66 -0.46 3.70
CA THR A 214 -3.87 0.90 4.19
C THR A 214 -4.58 0.86 5.53
N PHE A 215 -5.68 0.14 5.66
CA PHE A 215 -6.39 -0.04 6.92
C PHE A 215 -5.44 -0.53 8.03
N GLN A 216 -4.67 -1.58 7.77
CA GLN A 216 -3.72 -2.14 8.73
C GLN A 216 -2.67 -1.12 9.17
N LEU A 217 -2.09 -0.37 8.22
CA LEU A 217 -1.06 0.62 8.50
C LEU A 217 -1.58 1.81 9.29
N LEU A 218 -2.75 2.34 8.90
CA LEU A 218 -3.37 3.48 9.57
C LEU A 218 -3.78 3.10 11.00
N THR A 219 -4.41 1.95 11.19
CA THR A 219 -4.80 1.45 12.52
C THR A 219 -3.57 1.21 13.41
N GLN A 220 -2.48 0.66 12.86
CA GLN A 220 -1.24 0.50 13.61
C GLN A 220 -0.63 1.85 14.00
N ALA A 221 -0.64 2.85 13.09
CA ALA A 221 -0.09 4.16 13.36
C ALA A 221 -0.93 4.91 14.40
N VAL A 222 -2.24 4.95 14.25
CA VAL A 222 -3.18 5.51 15.24
C VAL A 222 -2.96 4.89 16.62
N GLY A 223 -2.80 3.56 16.68
CA GLY A 223 -2.55 2.82 17.92
C GLY A 223 -1.21 3.13 18.60
N ARG A 224 -0.38 4.03 18.06
CA ARG A 224 0.85 4.52 18.73
C ARG A 224 0.59 5.72 19.62
N ALA A 225 -0.46 6.49 19.38
CA ALA A 225 -0.81 7.63 20.19
C ALA A 225 -1.42 7.21 21.53
N GLY A 226 -0.96 7.80 22.63
CA GLY A 226 -1.58 7.66 23.95
C GLY A 226 -1.40 6.28 24.59
N ARG A 227 -0.23 5.66 24.45
CA ARG A 227 0.10 4.39 25.12
C ARG A 227 0.49 4.54 26.60
N GLY A 228 0.81 5.76 27.02
CA GLY A 228 1.01 6.13 28.42
C GLY A 228 -0.32 6.46 29.11
N ASP A 229 -0.24 7.21 30.18
CA ASP A 229 -1.43 7.61 30.98
C ASP A 229 -2.18 8.80 30.36
N LYS A 230 -1.65 9.40 29.29
CA LYS A 230 -2.22 10.55 28.61
C LYS A 230 -3.10 10.09 27.43
N LYS A 231 -4.18 10.83 27.16
CA LYS A 231 -5.04 10.61 26.00
C LYS A 231 -4.24 10.87 24.71
N GLY A 232 -4.33 9.96 23.78
CA GLY A 232 -3.69 10.08 22.45
C GLY A 232 -4.59 10.75 21.43
N GLU A 233 -3.98 11.46 20.48
CA GLU A 233 -4.63 12.02 19.30
C GLU A 233 -3.90 11.60 18.04
N ALA A 234 -4.65 11.38 16.96
CA ALA A 234 -4.08 11.08 15.66
C ALA A 234 -4.70 11.96 14.57
N VAL A 235 -3.89 12.41 13.62
CA VAL A 235 -4.33 13.18 12.46
C VAL A 235 -4.01 12.40 11.19
N ILE A 236 -5.04 12.00 10.45
CA ILE A 236 -4.91 11.34 9.15
C ILE A 236 -5.09 12.38 8.06
N GLN A 237 -4.03 12.73 7.35
CA GLN A 237 -4.06 13.66 6.22
C GLN A 237 -4.23 12.88 4.91
N THR A 238 -5.26 13.20 4.14
CA THR A 238 -5.66 12.47 2.95
C THR A 238 -6.30 13.38 1.89
N TYR A 239 -6.20 12.99 0.63
CA TYR A 239 -6.96 13.57 -0.49
C TYR A 239 -8.25 12.78 -0.79
N SER A 240 -8.48 11.66 -0.09
CA SER A 240 -9.62 10.74 -0.29
C SER A 240 -10.29 10.39 1.04
N PRO A 241 -10.82 11.38 1.80
CA PRO A 241 -11.36 11.17 3.14
C PRO A 241 -12.57 10.22 3.15
N ASP A 242 -13.29 10.13 2.04
CA ASP A 242 -14.49 9.30 1.91
C ASP A 242 -14.17 7.84 1.54
N HIS A 243 -12.89 7.49 1.31
CA HIS A 243 -12.52 6.11 0.99
C HIS A 243 -12.72 5.21 2.23
N TYR A 244 -13.45 4.09 2.04
CA TYR A 244 -13.82 3.20 3.15
C TYR A 244 -12.65 2.80 4.05
N ALA A 245 -11.48 2.46 3.48
CA ALA A 245 -10.30 2.07 4.26
C ALA A 245 -9.77 3.21 5.15
N ILE A 246 -9.94 4.49 4.77
CA ILE A 246 -9.59 5.65 5.59
C ILE A 246 -10.64 5.90 6.65
N ALA A 247 -11.91 5.96 6.27
CA ALA A 247 -13.02 6.22 7.17
C ALA A 247 -13.10 5.17 8.31
N THR A 248 -13.00 3.89 7.97
CA THR A 248 -13.04 2.80 8.94
C THR A 248 -11.78 2.72 9.81
N SER A 249 -10.60 3.10 9.26
CA SER A 249 -9.38 3.23 10.06
C SER A 249 -9.49 4.35 11.10
N ALA A 250 -10.08 5.49 10.72
CA ALA A 250 -10.30 6.60 11.63
C ALA A 250 -11.30 6.22 12.74
N ALA A 251 -12.34 5.48 12.41
CA ALA A 251 -13.29 4.91 13.37
C ALA A 251 -12.71 3.72 14.16
N GLN A 252 -11.56 3.18 13.76
CA GLN A 252 -10.97 1.93 14.28
C GLN A 252 -11.93 0.73 14.21
N ASP A 253 -12.78 0.71 13.19
CA ASP A 253 -13.84 -0.28 12.97
C ASP A 253 -13.39 -1.32 11.92
N TYR A 254 -12.95 -2.48 12.40
CA TYR A 254 -12.52 -3.58 11.55
C TYR A 254 -13.70 -4.27 10.84
N GLU A 255 -14.84 -4.40 11.51
CA GLU A 255 -15.99 -5.11 10.93
C GLU A 255 -16.54 -4.32 9.73
N ALA A 256 -16.74 -3.01 9.88
CA ALA A 256 -17.14 -2.14 8.78
C ALA A 256 -16.12 -2.16 7.63
N PHE A 257 -14.82 -2.16 7.95
CA PHE A 257 -13.77 -2.32 6.93
C PHE A 257 -13.93 -3.64 6.19
N TYR A 258 -14.08 -4.76 6.92
CA TYR A 258 -14.19 -6.09 6.32
C TYR A 258 -15.38 -6.21 5.36
N GLU A 259 -16.54 -5.66 5.74
CA GLU A 259 -17.75 -5.70 4.90
C GLU A 259 -17.55 -4.98 3.55
N GLU A 260 -16.92 -3.81 3.56
CA GLU A 260 -16.64 -3.06 2.32
C GLU A 260 -15.57 -3.74 1.48
N GLU A 261 -14.48 -4.19 2.11
CA GLU A 261 -13.37 -4.85 1.43
C GLU A 261 -13.81 -6.16 0.76
N ILE A 262 -14.59 -7.00 1.46
CA ILE A 262 -15.03 -8.28 0.88
C ILE A 262 -16.03 -8.07 -0.27
N ARG A 263 -16.89 -7.04 -0.17
CA ARG A 263 -17.79 -6.64 -1.27
C ARG A 263 -17.01 -6.24 -2.51
N TYR A 264 -15.98 -5.41 -2.35
CA TYR A 264 -15.09 -5.01 -3.43
C TYR A 264 -14.41 -6.22 -4.07
N ARG A 265 -13.83 -7.12 -3.27
CA ARG A 265 -13.13 -8.31 -3.76
C ARG A 265 -14.06 -9.28 -4.49
N THR A 266 -15.29 -9.44 -4.00
CA THR A 266 -16.31 -10.25 -4.67
C THR A 266 -16.65 -9.65 -6.04
N MET A 267 -16.89 -8.35 -6.11
CA MET A 267 -17.23 -7.68 -7.37
C MET A 267 -16.10 -7.75 -8.41
N MET A 268 -14.83 -7.68 -7.96
CA MET A 268 -13.66 -7.65 -8.83
C MET A 268 -13.02 -9.04 -9.05
N GLY A 269 -13.55 -10.10 -8.45
CA GLY A 269 -12.99 -11.45 -8.53
C GLY A 269 -11.58 -11.55 -7.92
N TYR A 270 -11.38 -11.01 -6.71
CA TYR A 270 -10.11 -11.09 -6.00
C TYR A 270 -10.18 -12.01 -4.76
N PRO A 271 -9.05 -12.63 -4.38
CA PRO A 271 -9.00 -13.41 -3.15
C PRO A 271 -9.39 -12.59 -1.90
N PRO A 272 -10.11 -13.18 -0.94
CA PRO A 272 -10.52 -14.60 -0.84
C PRO A 272 -11.87 -14.93 -1.49
N ALA A 273 -12.53 -13.97 -2.14
CA ALA A 273 -13.83 -14.20 -2.79
C ALA A 273 -13.70 -15.12 -4.02
N GLU A 274 -12.66 -14.91 -4.81
CA GLU A 274 -12.22 -15.84 -5.85
C GLU A 274 -10.76 -16.27 -5.62
N ASN A 275 -10.27 -17.19 -6.46
CA ASN A 275 -8.90 -17.66 -6.41
C ASN A 275 -8.09 -17.07 -7.57
N LEU A 276 -6.83 -16.77 -7.30
CA LEU A 276 -5.91 -16.15 -8.25
C LEU A 276 -4.66 -17.03 -8.42
N LEU A 277 -4.29 -17.32 -9.65
CA LEU A 277 -3.00 -17.91 -9.99
C LEU A 277 -2.16 -16.87 -10.76
N ALA A 278 -0.96 -16.59 -10.28
CA ALA A 278 0.03 -15.84 -11.03
C ALA A 278 1.05 -16.79 -11.66
N VAL A 279 1.22 -16.69 -12.97
CA VAL A 279 2.23 -17.41 -13.74
C VAL A 279 3.33 -16.41 -14.09
N PHE A 280 4.43 -16.44 -13.35
CA PHE A 280 5.60 -15.61 -13.60
C PHE A 280 6.50 -16.27 -14.62
N ILE A 281 6.84 -15.53 -15.69
CA ILE A 281 7.70 -15.99 -16.77
C ILE A 281 8.88 -15.05 -16.86
N SER A 282 10.09 -15.59 -16.98
CA SER A 282 11.30 -14.78 -17.12
C SER A 282 12.30 -15.40 -18.08
N SER A 283 13.04 -14.55 -18.81
CA SER A 283 14.08 -14.92 -19.76
C SER A 283 15.11 -13.80 -19.91
N ALA A 284 16.36 -14.14 -20.23
CA ALA A 284 17.36 -13.18 -20.64
C ALA A 284 17.11 -12.62 -22.05
N ASP A 285 16.34 -13.34 -22.86
CA ASP A 285 15.94 -12.94 -24.22
C ASP A 285 14.51 -12.38 -24.19
N GLU A 286 14.37 -11.08 -24.45
CA GLU A 286 13.10 -10.37 -24.42
C GLU A 286 12.15 -10.83 -25.54
N ALA A 287 12.66 -11.04 -26.76
CA ALA A 287 11.83 -11.46 -27.90
C ALA A 287 11.29 -12.87 -27.69
N LEU A 288 12.13 -13.75 -27.13
CA LEU A 288 11.71 -15.10 -26.75
C LEU A 288 10.65 -15.06 -25.65
N LEU A 289 10.83 -14.21 -24.63
CA LEU A 289 9.87 -14.03 -23.53
C LEU A 289 8.49 -13.58 -24.05
N GLU A 290 8.45 -12.57 -24.92
CA GLU A 290 7.19 -12.05 -25.49
C GLU A 290 6.48 -13.14 -26.31
N THR A 291 7.24 -13.86 -27.12
CA THR A 291 6.70 -14.95 -27.93
C THR A 291 6.17 -16.09 -27.06
N GLY A 292 6.93 -16.52 -26.06
CA GLY A 292 6.55 -17.60 -25.15
C GLY A 292 5.31 -17.23 -24.31
N CYS A 293 5.25 -16.00 -23.80
CA CYS A 293 4.08 -15.52 -23.07
C CYS A 293 2.81 -15.54 -23.91
N ARG A 294 2.89 -15.15 -25.19
CA ARG A 294 1.76 -15.20 -26.11
C ARG A 294 1.27 -16.63 -26.33
N TYR A 295 2.17 -17.56 -26.65
CA TYR A 295 1.80 -18.96 -26.83
C TYR A 295 1.25 -19.61 -25.57
N LEU A 296 1.85 -19.30 -24.41
CA LEU A 296 1.39 -19.82 -23.14
C LEU A 296 -0.04 -19.35 -22.82
N LYS A 297 -0.32 -18.05 -23.00
CA LYS A 297 -1.66 -17.49 -22.84
C LYS A 297 -2.67 -18.13 -23.78
N GLU A 298 -2.35 -18.25 -25.06
CA GLU A 298 -3.22 -18.89 -26.06
C GLU A 298 -3.53 -20.35 -25.68
N TYR A 299 -2.50 -21.08 -25.20
CA TYR A 299 -2.70 -22.43 -24.70
C TYR A 299 -3.62 -22.46 -23.48
N MET A 300 -3.39 -21.59 -22.48
CA MET A 300 -4.22 -21.53 -21.27
C MET A 300 -5.68 -21.21 -21.60
N ILE A 301 -5.94 -20.31 -22.56
CA ILE A 301 -7.29 -19.99 -23.04
C ILE A 301 -7.93 -21.23 -23.68
N LYS A 302 -7.19 -22.05 -24.43
CA LYS A 302 -7.69 -23.30 -25.02
C LYS A 302 -7.85 -24.39 -23.96
N ALA A 303 -6.95 -24.51 -23.02
CA ALA A 303 -6.92 -25.53 -21.99
C ALA A 303 -8.02 -25.37 -20.93
N LYS A 304 -8.60 -24.19 -20.82
CA LYS A 304 -9.71 -23.92 -19.88
C LYS A 304 -11.10 -24.38 -20.36
N LYS A 305 -11.22 -25.07 -21.47
CA LYS A 305 -12.47 -25.45 -22.21
C LYS A 305 -13.72 -25.62 -21.34
N ASP A 306 -13.58 -26.31 -20.23
CA ASP A 306 -14.59 -26.76 -19.28
C ASP A 306 -14.49 -26.03 -17.92
N ILE A 307 -13.61 -25.07 -17.83
CA ILE A 307 -13.31 -24.29 -16.61
C ILE A 307 -13.78 -22.86 -16.81
N GLU A 308 -14.60 -22.36 -15.90
CA GLU A 308 -14.97 -20.95 -15.86
C GLU A 308 -13.85 -20.13 -15.22
N ALA A 309 -12.91 -19.69 -16.05
CA ALA A 309 -11.75 -18.92 -15.62
C ALA A 309 -11.47 -17.74 -16.54
N SER A 310 -10.94 -16.65 -15.99
CA SER A 310 -10.42 -15.49 -16.71
C SER A 310 -8.91 -15.56 -16.81
N VAL A 311 -8.34 -15.45 -18.03
CA VAL A 311 -6.89 -15.40 -18.27
C VAL A 311 -6.50 -13.98 -18.67
N ILE A 312 -5.73 -13.30 -17.83
CA ILE A 312 -5.42 -11.86 -17.90
C ILE A 312 -3.92 -11.68 -18.12
N GLY A 313 -3.53 -10.69 -18.91
CA GLY A 313 -2.12 -10.43 -19.27
C GLY A 313 -1.81 -10.97 -20.68
N PRO A 314 -0.52 -11.22 -21.06
CA PRO A 314 0.64 -11.01 -20.23
C PRO A 314 0.85 -9.54 -19.88
N ALA A 315 1.38 -9.27 -18.69
CA ALA A 315 1.69 -7.94 -18.21
C ALA A 315 3.11 -7.89 -17.65
N SER A 316 3.71 -6.70 -17.67
CA SER A 316 4.96 -6.48 -16.96
C SER A 316 4.70 -6.32 -15.47
N PRO A 317 5.40 -7.04 -14.57
CA PRO A 317 5.35 -6.78 -13.14
C PRO A 317 5.99 -5.41 -12.82
N GLY A 318 5.80 -4.89 -11.60
CA GLY A 318 6.32 -3.58 -11.17
C GLY A 318 7.82 -3.38 -11.40
N ILE A 319 8.60 -4.46 -11.43
CA ILE A 319 10.00 -4.46 -11.89
C ILE A 319 10.10 -5.38 -13.11
N GLU A 320 10.21 -4.79 -14.26
CA GLU A 320 10.19 -5.50 -15.56
C GLU A 320 11.49 -6.28 -15.86
N LYS A 321 12.63 -5.81 -15.31
CA LYS A 321 13.96 -6.38 -15.56
C LYS A 321 14.82 -6.37 -14.30
N ILE A 322 15.40 -7.52 -13.93
CA ILE A 322 16.35 -7.66 -12.82
C ILE A 322 17.56 -8.44 -13.32
N ASN A 323 18.78 -7.90 -13.13
CA ASN A 323 20.04 -8.55 -13.53
C ASN A 323 20.00 -9.08 -14.97
N ASP A 324 19.56 -8.24 -15.90
CA ASP A 324 19.39 -8.54 -17.33
C ASP A 324 18.39 -9.66 -17.65
N VAL A 325 17.54 -10.05 -16.71
CA VAL A 325 16.44 -11.00 -16.92
C VAL A 325 15.12 -10.23 -16.99
N TYR A 326 14.45 -10.33 -18.13
CA TYR A 326 13.13 -9.77 -18.38
C TYR A 326 12.04 -10.62 -17.73
N ARG A 327 10.93 -10.00 -17.32
CA ARG A 327 9.88 -10.64 -16.54
C ARG A 327 8.49 -10.27 -17.06
N LYS A 328 7.61 -11.26 -17.15
CA LYS A 328 6.17 -11.10 -17.43
C LYS A 328 5.35 -11.96 -16.47
N VAL A 329 4.08 -11.64 -16.38
CA VAL A 329 3.13 -12.38 -15.56
C VAL A 329 1.81 -12.57 -16.33
N ILE A 330 1.22 -13.75 -16.20
CA ILE A 330 -0.15 -14.06 -16.63
C ILE A 330 -0.94 -14.41 -15.38
N TYR A 331 -2.12 -13.81 -15.23
CA TYR A 331 -3.02 -14.10 -14.12
C TYR A 331 -4.20 -14.95 -14.59
N VAL A 332 -4.62 -15.88 -13.74
CA VAL A 332 -5.85 -16.65 -13.91
C VAL A 332 -6.73 -16.47 -12.71
N LYS A 333 -8.00 -16.13 -12.91
CA LYS A 333 -9.01 -16.02 -11.86
C LYS A 333 -10.12 -17.05 -12.07
N THR A 334 -10.56 -17.69 -10.99
CA THR A 334 -11.72 -18.57 -10.97
C THR A 334 -12.30 -18.70 -9.57
N ALA A 335 -13.57 -18.98 -9.46
CA ALA A 335 -14.25 -19.22 -8.18
C ALA A 335 -13.77 -20.53 -7.50
N ASP A 336 -13.45 -21.56 -8.27
CA ASP A 336 -13.02 -22.86 -7.73
C ASP A 336 -11.48 -22.99 -7.72
N TYR A 337 -10.91 -23.25 -6.55
CA TYR A 337 -9.47 -23.49 -6.39
C TYR A 337 -9.00 -24.75 -7.14
N HIS A 338 -9.85 -25.79 -7.21
CA HIS A 338 -9.50 -27.02 -7.94
C HIS A 338 -9.29 -26.75 -9.43
N ASP A 339 -10.09 -25.89 -10.01
CA ASP A 339 -9.98 -25.46 -11.40
C ASP A 339 -8.64 -24.78 -11.70
N LEU A 340 -8.13 -23.96 -10.75
CA LEU A 340 -6.78 -23.41 -10.88
C LEU A 340 -5.71 -24.50 -10.91
N VAL A 341 -5.83 -25.52 -10.04
CA VAL A 341 -4.89 -26.64 -9.99
C VAL A 341 -4.92 -27.42 -11.30
N VAL A 342 -6.12 -27.76 -11.80
CA VAL A 342 -6.28 -28.46 -13.08
C VAL A 342 -5.68 -27.67 -14.24
N LEU A 343 -5.96 -26.37 -14.32
CA LEU A 343 -5.41 -25.54 -15.39
C LEU A 343 -3.90 -25.37 -15.27
N LYS A 344 -3.36 -25.23 -14.05
CA LYS A 344 -1.93 -25.24 -13.78
C LYS A 344 -1.27 -26.53 -14.26
N ASP A 345 -1.82 -27.70 -13.91
CA ASP A 345 -1.27 -29.01 -14.29
C ASP A 345 -1.28 -29.21 -15.82
N ARG A 346 -2.36 -28.81 -16.50
CA ARG A 346 -2.43 -28.81 -17.97
C ARG A 346 -1.35 -27.90 -18.58
N THR A 347 -1.15 -26.73 -17.99
CA THR A 347 -0.17 -25.74 -18.47
C THR A 347 1.27 -26.21 -18.24
N GLU A 348 1.56 -26.81 -17.09
CA GLU A 348 2.86 -27.38 -16.76
C GLU A 348 3.25 -28.51 -17.75
N LYS A 349 2.34 -29.44 -18.02
CA LYS A 349 2.54 -30.48 -19.03
C LYS A 349 2.82 -29.90 -20.43
N TYR A 350 2.12 -28.83 -20.79
CA TYR A 350 2.37 -28.15 -22.07
C TYR A 350 3.77 -27.56 -22.13
N ILE A 351 4.25 -26.94 -21.04
CA ILE A 351 5.59 -26.39 -20.94
C ILE A 351 6.64 -27.50 -21.06
N GLU A 352 6.47 -28.61 -20.37
CA GLU A 352 7.41 -29.73 -20.34
C GLU A 352 7.63 -30.40 -21.70
N ILE A 353 6.57 -30.48 -22.53
CA ILE A 353 6.68 -31.13 -23.86
C ILE A 353 7.11 -30.19 -24.98
N ASN A 354 7.24 -28.87 -24.70
CA ASN A 354 7.59 -27.86 -25.71
C ASN A 354 8.93 -27.21 -25.41
N SER A 355 9.96 -27.59 -26.15
CA SER A 355 11.34 -27.06 -26.01
C SER A 355 11.46 -25.54 -26.20
N GLY A 356 10.44 -24.88 -26.74
CA GLY A 356 10.37 -23.41 -26.83
C GLY A 356 10.43 -22.69 -25.48
N PHE A 357 10.15 -23.40 -24.36
CA PHE A 357 10.22 -22.86 -23.01
C PHE A 357 11.52 -23.18 -22.25
N ASP A 358 12.44 -23.98 -22.80
CA ASP A 358 13.67 -24.45 -22.13
C ASP A 358 14.57 -23.29 -21.63
N LYS A 359 14.53 -22.14 -22.29
CA LYS A 359 15.29 -20.94 -21.93
C LYS A 359 14.49 -19.94 -21.10
N MET A 360 13.34 -20.35 -20.60
CA MET A 360 12.47 -19.55 -19.74
C MET A 360 12.36 -20.18 -18.37
N ARG A 361 12.33 -19.34 -17.34
CA ARG A 361 11.95 -19.78 -16.00
C ARG A 361 10.49 -19.44 -15.78
N ILE A 362 9.68 -20.44 -15.51
CA ILE A 362 8.23 -20.29 -15.25
C ILE A 362 7.94 -20.74 -13.83
N GLN A 363 7.18 -19.91 -13.09
CA GLN A 363 6.80 -20.16 -11.70
C GLN A 363 5.30 -19.92 -11.53
N PHE A 364 4.64 -20.80 -10.81
CA PHE A 364 3.23 -20.72 -10.48
C PHE A 364 3.08 -20.31 -9.01
N ASP A 365 2.31 -19.28 -8.74
CA ASP A 365 2.04 -18.76 -7.40
C ASP A 365 0.53 -18.64 -7.20
N PHE A 366 0.00 -19.39 -6.25
CA PHE A 366 -1.42 -19.42 -5.93
C PHE A 366 -1.76 -18.37 -4.87
N ASN A 367 -2.74 -17.51 -5.16
CA ASN A 367 -3.17 -16.41 -4.31
C ASN A 367 -1.96 -15.56 -3.85
N PRO A 368 -1.16 -15.02 -4.80
CA PRO A 368 0.12 -14.36 -4.52
C PRO A 368 -0.05 -13.25 -3.49
N MET A 369 0.90 -13.19 -2.54
CA MET A 369 0.90 -12.21 -1.45
C MET A 369 1.86 -11.05 -1.72
#